data_c74d2e1243b60c42d1e654a115c4524a
#
_entry.id   c74d2e1243b60c42d1e654a115c4524a
#
_cell.length_a   1.000
_cell.length_b   1.000
_cell.length_c   1.000
_cell.angle_alpha   90.00
_cell.angle_beta   90.00
_cell.angle_gamma   90.00
#
_symmetry.space_group_name_H-M   'P 1'
#
loop_
_entity.id
_entity.type
_entity.pdbx_description
1 polymer ?
#
loop_
_entity_poly.entity_id
_entity_poly.type
_entity_poly.pdbx_seq_one_letter_code
_entity_poly.pdbx_strand_id
1 'polypeptide(L)'
;MIYKLVVPGPLEEVEEVRILEWHGAAGRRYAPGDLIVELETHKAVVEVRAGRAGVLRRILRQPGDWQALGAPLALLSDDTDEPLPAETEDLASWPVDFEVN
;
A
#
# COMPACT_ATOMS: atom_id res chain seq x y z
N MET A 1 9.71 -0.96 -13.51
CA MET A 1 8.95 -2.14 -13.07
C MET A 1 7.77 -1.69 -12.23
N ILE A 2 6.63 -2.32 -12.39
CA ILE A 2 5.42 -2.01 -11.61
C ILE A 2 5.29 -3.02 -10.49
N TYR A 3 4.94 -2.53 -9.31
CA TYR A 3 4.77 -3.35 -8.11
C TYR A 3 3.39 -3.10 -7.52
N LYS A 4 2.89 -4.06 -6.75
CA LYS A 4 1.66 -3.85 -5.97
C LYS A 4 2.00 -3.59 -4.51
N LEU A 5 1.31 -2.63 -3.92
CA LEU A 5 1.30 -2.44 -2.47
C LEU A 5 0.18 -3.32 -1.93
N VAL A 6 0.52 -4.23 -1.04
CA VAL A 6 -0.47 -5.13 -0.45
C VAL A 6 -0.67 -4.79 1.03
N VAL A 7 -1.79 -5.23 1.58
CA VAL A 7 -2.02 -5.13 3.02
C VAL A 7 -0.92 -5.93 3.71
N PRO A 8 -0.10 -5.28 4.57
CA PRO A 8 1.04 -5.96 5.18
C PRO A 8 0.58 -6.97 6.25
N GLY A 9 1.43 -7.94 6.49
CA GLY A 9 1.19 -8.92 7.54
C GLY A 9 2.42 -9.79 7.76
N PRO A 10 2.34 -10.71 8.72
CA PRO A 10 1.15 -11.02 9.51
C PRO A 10 0.83 -9.99 10.59
N LEU A 11 -0.46 -9.84 10.89
CA LEU A 11 -0.96 -9.01 11.98
C LEU A 11 -1.70 -9.94 12.94
N GLU A 12 -1.31 -9.93 14.21
CA GLU A 12 -1.86 -10.86 15.21
C GLU A 12 -3.36 -10.65 15.40
N GLU A 13 -4.13 -11.71 15.29
CA GLU A 13 -5.59 -11.72 15.46
C GLU A 13 -6.34 -10.79 14.49
N VAL A 14 -5.74 -10.48 13.34
CA VAL A 14 -6.33 -9.60 12.33
C VAL A 14 -6.41 -10.37 11.00
N GLU A 15 -7.59 -10.38 10.39
CA GLU A 15 -7.80 -11.01 9.08
C GLU A 15 -8.03 -9.97 7.99
N GLU A 16 -8.54 -8.79 8.35
CA GLU A 16 -8.78 -7.70 7.41
C GLU A 16 -8.58 -6.36 8.06
N VAL A 17 -8.36 -5.35 7.22
CA VAL A 17 -8.14 -3.96 7.62
C VAL A 17 -9.03 -3.04 6.82
N ARG A 18 -9.31 -1.86 7.36
CA ARG A 18 -10.03 -0.80 6.68
C ARG A 18 -9.05 0.30 6.28
N ILE A 19 -9.19 0.83 5.07
CA ILE A 19 -8.39 1.96 4.63
C ILE A 19 -8.87 3.21 5.40
N LEU A 20 -7.96 3.88 6.11
CA LEU A 20 -8.27 5.13 6.81
C LEU A 20 -7.94 6.33 5.95
N GLU A 21 -6.69 6.46 5.56
CA GLU A 21 -6.24 7.65 4.85
C GLU A 21 -5.03 7.34 3.98
N TRP A 22 -5.07 7.82 2.73
CA TRP A 22 -3.91 7.82 1.85
C TRP A 22 -3.11 9.12 2.04
N HIS A 23 -1.80 8.99 2.12
CA HIS A 23 -0.90 10.13 2.21
C HIS A 23 -0.26 10.40 0.85
N GLY A 24 -1.05 10.97 -0.04
CA GLY A 24 -0.65 11.31 -1.40
C GLY A 24 -1.65 10.82 -2.42
N ALA A 25 -1.42 11.23 -3.66
CA ALA A 25 -2.22 10.85 -4.81
C ALA A 25 -1.31 10.29 -5.90
N ALA A 26 -1.90 9.78 -6.98
CA ALA A 26 -1.13 9.29 -8.12
C ALA A 26 -0.14 10.36 -8.58
N GLY A 27 1.11 9.94 -8.78
CA GLY A 27 2.21 10.83 -9.16
C GLY A 27 3.12 11.22 -8.01
N ARG A 28 2.70 11.00 -6.77
CA ARG A 28 3.55 11.33 -5.62
C ARG A 28 4.76 10.41 -5.55
N ARG A 29 5.93 11.00 -5.29
CA ARG A 29 7.16 10.27 -5.03
C ARG A 29 7.35 10.07 -3.54
N TYR A 30 7.79 8.87 -3.16
CA TYR A 30 8.11 8.53 -1.77
C TYR A 30 9.60 8.25 -1.64
N ALA A 31 10.16 8.68 -0.53
CA ALA A 31 11.49 8.25 -0.08
C ALA A 31 11.30 7.12 0.94
N PRO A 32 12.35 6.30 1.18
CA PRO A 32 12.25 5.28 2.23
C PRO A 32 11.86 5.91 3.57
N GLY A 33 10.88 5.32 4.25
CA GLY A 33 10.36 5.81 5.52
C GLY A 33 9.17 6.75 5.41
N ASP A 34 8.85 7.24 4.22
CA ASP A 34 7.67 8.10 4.04
C ASP A 34 6.38 7.32 4.27
N LEU A 35 5.43 7.94 4.95
CA LEU A 35 4.12 7.36 5.21
C LEU A 35 3.30 7.32 3.92
N ILE A 36 2.80 6.13 3.55
CA ILE A 36 2.02 5.94 2.34
C ILE A 36 0.53 5.90 2.65
N VAL A 37 0.13 5.07 3.59
CA VAL A 37 -1.28 4.85 3.93
C VAL A 37 -1.42 4.44 5.39
N GLU A 38 -2.53 4.85 5.99
CA GLU A 38 -2.92 4.40 7.31
C GLU A 38 -4.11 3.45 7.19
N LEU A 39 -4.01 2.33 7.90
CA LEU A 39 -5.03 1.29 7.91
C LEU A 39 -5.54 1.13 9.34
N GLU A 40 -6.78 0.69 9.47
CA GLU A 40 -7.41 0.46 10.77
C GLU A 40 -7.80 -1.00 10.93
N THR A 41 -7.50 -1.56 12.10
CA THR A 41 -7.99 -2.87 12.51
C THR A 41 -9.01 -2.66 13.63
N HIS A 42 -9.61 -3.73 14.11
CA HIS A 42 -10.52 -3.63 15.27
C HIS A 42 -9.79 -3.26 16.57
N LYS A 43 -8.46 -3.26 16.57
CA LYS A 43 -7.64 -2.97 17.77
C LYS A 43 -6.76 -1.74 17.65
N ALA A 44 -6.34 -1.38 16.45
CA ALA A 44 -5.25 -0.43 16.31
C ALA A 44 -5.24 0.22 14.93
N VAL A 45 -4.36 1.22 14.78
CA VAL A 45 -4.02 1.84 13.50
C VAL A 45 -2.68 1.27 13.05
N VAL A 46 -2.59 0.93 11.78
CA VAL A 46 -1.37 0.44 11.14
C VAL A 46 -0.85 1.50 10.19
N GLU A 47 0.35 2.00 10.43
CA GLU A 47 1.01 2.96 9.55
C GLU A 47 1.90 2.18 8.58
N VAL A 48 1.67 2.38 7.28
CA VAL A 48 2.44 1.72 6.22
C VAL A 48 3.38 2.73 5.58
N ARG A 49 4.68 2.45 5.66
CA ARG A 49 5.72 3.35 5.17
C ARG A 49 6.50 2.69 4.03
N ALA A 50 6.99 3.52 3.11
CA ALA A 50 7.78 3.04 1.99
C ALA A 50 9.07 2.38 2.48
N GLY A 51 9.37 1.19 2.00
CA GLY A 51 10.64 0.51 2.26
C GLY A 51 11.71 0.86 1.24
N ARG A 52 11.32 1.55 0.17
CA ARG A 52 12.26 2.04 -0.86
C ARG A 52 11.64 3.24 -1.58
N ALA A 53 12.48 3.97 -2.31
CA ALA A 53 12.03 5.10 -3.12
C ALA A 53 11.19 4.64 -4.31
N GLY A 54 10.12 5.35 -4.61
CA GLY A 54 9.27 5.05 -5.75
C GLY A 54 8.14 6.04 -5.92
N VAL A 55 7.24 5.74 -6.86
CA VAL A 55 6.15 6.62 -7.26
C VAL A 55 4.82 5.90 -7.13
N LEU A 56 3.85 6.55 -6.52
CA LEU A 56 2.47 6.05 -6.47
C LEU A 56 1.84 6.22 -7.85
N ARG A 57 1.38 5.13 -8.45
CA ARG A 57 0.85 5.15 -9.81
C ARG A 57 -0.67 5.08 -9.84
N ARG A 58 -1.28 4.29 -8.96
CA ARG A 58 -2.73 4.14 -8.90
C ARG A 58 -3.16 3.65 -7.54
N ILE A 59 -4.21 4.27 -6.98
CA ILE A 59 -4.87 3.79 -5.76
C ILE A 59 -6.01 2.87 -6.20
N LEU A 60 -6.00 1.63 -5.70
CA LEU A 60 -7.00 0.61 -6.06
C LEU A 60 -8.16 0.55 -5.06
N ARG A 61 -7.93 0.99 -3.81
CA ARG A 61 -8.94 0.94 -2.76
C ARG A 61 -9.04 2.29 -2.08
N GLN A 62 -10.26 2.68 -1.74
CA GLN A 62 -10.56 4.00 -1.21
C GLN A 62 -10.74 3.97 0.31
N PRO A 63 -10.65 5.13 1.00
CA PRO A 63 -10.95 5.18 2.43
C PRO A 63 -12.31 4.59 2.73
N GLY A 64 -12.37 3.76 3.77
CA GLY A 64 -13.59 3.05 4.16
C GLY A 64 -13.68 1.62 3.64
N ASP A 65 -12.91 1.26 2.62
CA ASP A 65 -12.91 -0.09 2.08
C ASP A 65 -12.22 -1.07 3.03
N TRP A 66 -12.79 -2.26 3.17
CA TRP A 66 -12.19 -3.35 3.93
C TRP A 66 -11.46 -4.31 3.00
N GLN A 67 -10.26 -4.71 3.39
CA GLN A 67 -9.43 -5.61 2.59
C GLN A 67 -8.74 -6.65 3.47
N ALA A 68 -8.63 -7.86 2.96
CA ALA A 68 -7.91 -8.94 3.63
C ALA A 68 -6.40 -8.70 3.60
N LEU A 69 -5.68 -9.33 4.53
CA LEU A 69 -4.22 -9.31 4.51
C LEU A 69 -3.72 -9.87 3.17
N GLY A 70 -2.73 -9.21 2.59
CA GLY A 70 -2.19 -9.61 1.29
C GLY A 70 -2.94 -9.06 0.08
N ALA A 71 -4.12 -8.45 0.27
CA ALA A 71 -4.87 -7.87 -0.84
C ALA A 71 -4.18 -6.64 -1.41
N PRO A 72 -4.23 -6.43 -2.74
CA PRO A 72 -3.60 -5.27 -3.36
C PRO A 72 -4.35 -3.99 -3.04
N LEU A 73 -3.62 -2.94 -2.69
CA LEU A 73 -4.16 -1.63 -2.32
C LEU A 73 -3.83 -0.55 -3.35
N ALA A 74 -2.67 -0.67 -4.00
CA ALA A 74 -2.19 0.35 -4.93
C ALA A 74 -1.11 -0.22 -5.82
N LEU A 75 -0.76 0.54 -6.85
CA LEU A 75 0.37 0.24 -7.73
C LEU A 75 1.43 1.31 -7.58
N LEU A 76 2.66 0.89 -7.44
CA LEU A 76 3.84 1.76 -7.37
C LEU A 76 4.86 1.33 -8.42
N SER A 77 5.78 2.22 -8.77
CA SER A 77 6.84 1.89 -9.72
C SER A 77 8.10 2.69 -9.44
N ASP A 78 9.18 2.29 -10.12
CA ASP A 78 10.46 2.99 -10.05
C ASP A 78 10.41 4.34 -10.76
N ASP A 79 9.61 4.45 -11.83
CA ASP A 79 9.49 5.68 -12.60
C ASP A 79 8.04 5.96 -13.02
N THR A 80 7.81 7.16 -13.54
CA THR A 80 6.46 7.65 -13.83
C THR A 80 5.95 7.30 -15.22
N ASP A 81 6.79 6.79 -16.11
CA ASP A 81 6.44 6.63 -17.53
C ASP A 81 6.04 5.22 -17.93
N GLU A 82 6.29 4.26 -17.08
CA GLU A 82 6.00 2.87 -17.36
C GLU A 82 4.50 2.62 -17.42
N PRO A 83 3.98 1.97 -18.48
CA PRO A 83 2.54 1.69 -18.58
C PRO A 83 2.07 0.74 -17.48
N LEU A 84 0.86 0.98 -16.96
CA LEU A 84 0.27 0.12 -15.94
C LEU A 84 -0.37 -1.10 -16.60
N PRO A 85 -0.15 -2.31 -16.03
CA PRO A 85 -0.78 -3.53 -16.54
C PRO A 85 -2.26 -3.56 -16.20
N ALA A 86 -3.03 -4.30 -17.01
CA ALA A 86 -4.45 -4.53 -16.73
C ALA A 86 -4.65 -5.48 -15.55
N GLU A 87 -3.73 -6.43 -15.37
CA GLU A 87 -3.81 -7.41 -14.29
C GLU A 87 -2.66 -7.20 -13.30
N THR A 88 -2.95 -7.38 -12.02
CA THR A 88 -2.01 -7.08 -10.94
C THR A 88 -1.57 -8.30 -10.15
N GLU A 89 -2.14 -9.46 -10.42
CA GLU A 89 -1.93 -10.67 -9.62
C GLU A 89 -0.48 -11.14 -9.61
N ASP A 90 0.20 -11.02 -10.75
CA ASP A 90 1.57 -11.50 -10.92
C ASP A 90 2.64 -10.46 -10.57
N LEU A 91 2.23 -9.27 -10.14
CA LEU A 91 3.18 -8.25 -9.77
C LEU A 91 3.87 -8.58 -8.45
N ALA A 92 5.15 -8.25 -8.37
CA ALA A 92 5.87 -8.36 -7.11
C ALA A 92 5.34 -7.33 -6.11
N SER A 93 5.43 -7.65 -4.83
CA SER A 93 5.03 -6.74 -3.78
C SER A 93 6.06 -5.64 -3.58
N TRP A 94 5.58 -4.41 -3.37
CA TRP A 94 6.43 -3.29 -3.01
C TRP A 94 6.90 -3.46 -1.57
N PRO A 95 8.21 -3.33 -1.29
CA PRO A 95 8.68 -3.45 0.08
C PRO A 95 8.18 -2.30 0.94
N VAL A 96 7.62 -2.63 2.09
CA VAL A 96 7.09 -1.65 3.05
C VAL A 96 7.52 -2.01 4.46
N ASP A 97 7.54 -0.98 5.31
CA ASP A 97 7.63 -1.14 6.75
C ASP A 97 6.28 -0.77 7.33
N PHE A 98 5.88 -1.41 8.41
CA PHE A 98 4.62 -1.06 9.04
C PHE A 98 4.73 -1.07 10.56
N GLU A 99 3.98 -0.17 11.19
CA GLU A 99 3.89 -0.05 12.64
C GLU A 99 2.44 -0.17 13.08
N VAL A 100 2.23 -0.91 14.15
CA VAL A 100 0.91 -1.06 14.76
C VAL A 100 0.87 -0.20 16.02
N ASN A 101 -0.07 0.73 16.07
CA ASN A 101 -0.23 1.65 17.20
C ASN A 101 -1.47 1.37 18.01
#